data_07fb8ab3bba9800d6ecb02f24f6d449f
#
_entry.id   07fb8ab3bba9800d6ecb02f24f6d449f
#
_cell.length_a   1.000
_cell.length_b   1.000
_cell.length_c   1.000
_cell.angle_alpha   90.00
_cell.angle_beta   90.00
_cell.angle_gamma   90.00
#
_symmetry.space_group_name_H-M   'P 1'
#
loop_
_entity.id
_entity.type
_entity.pdbx_description
1 polymer ?
#
loop_
_entity_poly.entity_id
_entity_poly.type
_entity_poly.pdbx_seq_one_letter_code
_entity_poly.pdbx_strand_id
1 'polypeptide(L)'
;MLIVGSPVSPYVRKILAILHLKGLEYELDPITPFYGNDEFSKLSPLRRIPVLIDGDLVVNDSTVIAEYLDEAYPDVPVLPKGARERAQSRWIEEYADSRLGDLCIWGLFFPKIVAPHVFKRPPDEDALAKVTDGDLPEALDWIEGRAPAEDFLFGDRIGVADLAVACPLRNAAIAGWTPDPARWPRTAAWLARIATLPCYTRTMAFEPAILATRADGRRAALEAAGVKVAETSFGTDTPRASIMLR
;
A
#
# COMPACT_ATOMS: atom_id res chain seq x y z
N MET A 1 17.82 7.45 -0.20
CA MET A 1 16.41 7.82 0.06
C MET A 1 15.97 7.23 1.39
N LEU A 2 15.03 7.88 2.10
CA LEU A 2 14.36 7.31 3.27
C LEU A 2 12.86 7.26 3.00
N ILE A 3 12.24 6.11 3.25
CA ILE A 3 10.78 5.93 3.25
C ILE A 3 10.31 5.89 4.69
N VAL A 4 9.35 6.76 5.03
CA VAL A 4 8.69 6.75 6.34
C VAL A 4 7.31 6.13 6.17
N GLY A 5 7.12 4.95 6.77
CA GLY A 5 5.83 4.25 6.73
C GLY A 5 5.95 2.73 6.84
N SER A 6 4.92 2.12 7.43
CA SER A 6 4.84 0.67 7.60
C SER A 6 4.62 -0.05 6.26
N PRO A 7 5.38 -1.11 5.94
CA PRO A 7 5.22 -1.86 4.68
C PRO A 7 3.88 -2.61 4.56
N VAL A 8 3.11 -2.71 5.63
CA VAL A 8 1.74 -3.27 5.60
C VAL A 8 0.72 -2.24 5.06
N SER A 9 1.05 -0.94 5.09
CA SER A 9 0.23 0.06 4.40
C SER A 9 0.25 -0.19 2.89
N PRO A 10 -0.90 -0.24 2.20
CA PRO A 10 -0.92 -0.46 0.75
C PRO A 10 -0.22 0.67 -0.01
N TYR A 11 -0.33 1.89 0.47
CA TYR A 11 0.33 3.05 -0.13
C TYR A 11 1.85 2.99 0.01
N VAL A 12 2.35 2.55 1.17
CA VAL A 12 3.79 2.30 1.37
C VAL A 12 4.24 1.13 0.50
N ARG A 13 3.48 0.02 0.49
CA ARG A 13 3.77 -1.16 -0.35
C ARG A 13 3.87 -0.80 -1.83
N LYS A 14 2.97 0.06 -2.34
CA LYS A 14 3.03 0.58 -3.70
C LYS A 14 4.39 1.22 -3.99
N ILE A 15 4.86 2.11 -3.13
CA ILE A 15 6.15 2.80 -3.30
C ILE A 15 7.33 1.85 -3.14
N LEU A 16 7.32 0.94 -2.17
CA LEU A 16 8.39 -0.05 -2.02
C LEU A 16 8.49 -0.96 -3.26
N ALA A 17 7.36 -1.38 -3.83
CA ALA A 17 7.36 -2.16 -5.07
C ALA A 17 7.92 -1.37 -6.26
N ILE A 18 7.63 -0.07 -6.37
CA ILE A 18 8.21 0.80 -7.39
C ILE A 18 9.73 0.93 -7.19
N LEU A 19 10.21 1.14 -5.97
CA LEU A 19 11.63 1.21 -5.67
C LEU A 19 12.35 -0.09 -6.03
N HIS A 20 11.77 -1.24 -5.68
CA HIS A 20 12.30 -2.55 -6.05
C HIS A 20 12.32 -2.76 -7.58
N LEU A 21 11.25 -2.34 -8.28
CA LEU A 21 11.17 -2.43 -9.73
C LEU A 21 12.25 -1.60 -10.43
N LYS A 22 12.52 -0.40 -9.90
CA LYS A 22 13.54 0.52 -10.39
C LYS A 22 14.96 0.17 -9.92
N GLY A 23 15.12 -0.80 -9.00
CA GLY A 23 16.42 -1.16 -8.41
C GLY A 23 17.02 -0.06 -7.52
N LEU A 24 16.18 0.78 -6.91
CA LEU A 24 16.61 1.92 -6.10
C LEU A 24 16.77 1.50 -4.63
N GLU A 25 17.91 1.88 -4.03
CA GLU A 25 18.19 1.64 -2.62
C GLU A 25 17.50 2.67 -1.72
N TYR A 26 17.00 2.18 -0.60
CA TYR A 26 16.29 3.01 0.39
C TYR A 26 16.50 2.49 1.81
N GLU A 27 16.34 3.36 2.79
CA GLU A 27 16.14 3.04 4.19
C GLU A 27 14.65 3.12 4.52
N LEU A 28 14.20 2.37 5.52
CA LEU A 28 12.80 2.35 5.95
C LEU A 28 12.68 2.72 7.42
N ASP A 29 11.88 3.74 7.73
CA ASP A 29 11.34 3.95 9.09
C ASP A 29 9.90 3.38 9.15
N PRO A 30 9.69 2.18 9.73
CA PRO A 30 8.46 1.41 9.58
C PRO A 30 7.32 1.83 10.51
N ILE A 31 7.08 3.12 10.64
CA ILE A 31 6.03 3.65 11.51
C ILE A 31 4.63 3.57 10.88
N THR A 32 3.61 3.59 11.72
CA THR A 32 2.23 3.83 11.29
C THR A 32 1.80 5.23 11.74
N PRO A 33 0.84 5.90 11.07
CA PRO A 33 0.52 7.31 11.32
C PRO A 33 0.13 7.62 12.78
N PHE A 34 -0.55 6.70 13.45
CA PHE A 34 -0.96 6.86 14.84
C PHE A 34 0.19 6.71 15.85
N TYR A 35 1.34 6.20 15.45
CA TYR A 35 2.58 6.18 16.24
C TYR A 35 3.57 7.28 15.82
N GLY A 36 3.22 8.18 14.93
CA GLY A 36 4.09 9.30 14.54
C GLY A 36 4.26 10.32 15.67
N ASN A 37 5.50 10.79 15.91
CA ASN A 37 5.84 11.84 16.86
C ASN A 37 5.57 13.25 16.31
N ASP A 38 6.03 14.31 16.97
CA ASP A 38 5.80 15.69 16.54
C ASP A 38 6.62 16.04 15.29
N GLU A 39 7.81 15.45 15.13
CA GLU A 39 8.62 15.63 13.92
C GLU A 39 7.94 14.97 12.71
N PHE A 40 7.31 13.78 12.89
CA PHE A 40 6.47 13.21 11.84
C PHE A 40 5.33 14.16 11.43
N SER A 41 4.72 14.87 12.39
CA SER A 41 3.64 15.82 12.08
C SER A 41 4.11 17.02 11.25
N LYS A 42 5.40 17.40 11.36
CA LYS A 42 6.00 18.43 10.50
C LYS A 42 6.28 17.90 9.10
N LEU A 43 6.76 16.65 8.99
CA LEU A 43 7.00 16.00 7.70
C LEU A 43 5.69 15.71 6.95
N SER A 44 4.67 15.23 7.64
CA SER A 44 3.37 14.88 7.08
C SER A 44 2.26 15.61 7.82
N PRO A 45 1.88 16.82 7.38
CA PRO A 45 0.82 17.61 8.03
C PRO A 45 -0.54 16.90 8.06
N LEU A 46 -0.82 16.04 7.07
CA LEU A 46 -2.01 15.18 7.04
C LEU A 46 -1.85 13.90 7.86
N ARG A 47 -0.66 13.69 8.47
CA ARG A 47 -0.30 12.46 9.22
C ARG A 47 -0.57 11.18 8.44
N ARG A 48 -0.23 11.19 7.16
CA ARG A 48 -0.34 10.04 6.25
C ARG A 48 1.03 9.48 5.92
N ILE A 49 1.07 8.23 5.53
CA ILE A 49 2.21 7.50 5.00
C ILE A 49 1.87 6.94 3.61
N PRO A 50 2.87 6.81 2.72
CA PRO A 50 4.31 7.06 2.88
C PRO A 50 4.69 8.55 2.88
N VAL A 51 5.88 8.83 3.46
CA VAL A 51 6.66 10.02 3.16
C VAL A 51 7.97 9.57 2.56
N LEU A 52 8.39 10.18 1.44
CA LEU A 52 9.71 10.03 0.87
C LEU A 52 10.59 11.21 1.28
N ILE A 53 11.81 10.93 1.72
CA ILE A 53 12.88 11.93 1.91
C ILE A 53 14.03 11.55 0.96
N ASP A 54 14.33 12.43 0.02
CA ASP A 54 15.42 12.26 -0.96
C ASP A 54 16.34 13.50 -0.94
N GLY A 55 17.46 13.38 -0.23
CA GLY A 55 18.30 14.54 0.10
C GLY A 55 17.56 15.52 1.02
N ASP A 56 17.36 16.72 0.55
CA ASP A 56 16.61 17.80 1.20
C ASP A 56 15.12 17.86 0.79
N LEU A 57 14.73 17.07 -0.22
CA LEU A 57 13.36 17.02 -0.69
C LEU A 57 12.50 16.09 0.18
N VAL A 58 11.36 16.59 0.62
CA VAL A 58 10.32 15.81 1.31
C VAL A 58 9.08 15.74 0.43
N VAL A 59 8.66 14.52 0.06
CA VAL A 59 7.48 14.28 -0.76
C VAL A 59 6.46 13.47 0.02
N ASN A 60 5.24 13.96 0.07
CA ASN A 60 4.10 13.29 0.68
C ASN A 60 3.12 12.82 -0.40
N ASP A 61 2.31 11.82 -0.05
CA ASP A 61 1.35 11.16 -0.92
C ASP A 61 1.98 10.16 -1.91
N SER A 62 1.38 8.97 -1.98
CA SER A 62 1.96 7.87 -2.76
C SER A 62 1.88 8.10 -4.27
N THR A 63 0.87 8.81 -4.77
CA THR A 63 0.76 9.16 -6.20
C THR A 63 1.84 10.17 -6.58
N VAL A 64 2.02 11.20 -5.75
CA VAL A 64 3.06 12.23 -5.96
C VAL A 64 4.46 11.63 -5.89
N ILE A 65 4.69 10.72 -4.92
CA ILE A 65 5.97 9.99 -4.80
C ILE A 65 6.22 9.11 -6.05
N ALA A 66 5.19 8.40 -6.53
CA ALA A 66 5.32 7.56 -7.72
C ALA A 66 5.66 8.39 -8.98
N GLU A 67 5.02 9.55 -9.15
CA GLU A 67 5.33 10.49 -10.24
C GLU A 67 6.74 11.05 -10.13
N TYR A 68 7.14 11.50 -8.93
CA TYR A 68 8.51 11.94 -8.70
C TYR A 68 9.55 10.86 -9.05
N LEU A 69 9.34 9.63 -8.59
CA LEU A 69 10.25 8.52 -8.89
C LEU A 69 10.26 8.17 -10.39
N ASP A 70 9.14 8.34 -11.11
CA ASP A 70 9.08 8.11 -12.54
C ASP A 70 9.87 9.15 -13.34
N GLU A 71 9.82 10.40 -12.91
CA GLU A 71 10.49 11.52 -13.55
C GLU A 71 11.98 11.63 -13.18
N ALA A 72 12.30 11.49 -11.89
CA ALA A 72 13.68 11.61 -11.40
C ALA A 72 14.55 10.38 -11.73
N TYR A 73 13.94 9.20 -11.87
CA TYR A 73 14.64 7.92 -12.16
C TYR A 73 13.99 7.21 -13.36
N PRO A 74 14.14 7.74 -14.60
CA PRO A 74 13.35 7.36 -15.77
C PRO A 74 13.72 6.02 -16.42
N ASP A 75 14.79 5.35 -16.01
CA ASP A 75 15.31 4.15 -16.68
C ASP A 75 14.29 3.00 -16.74
N VAL A 76 13.49 2.85 -15.68
CA VAL A 76 12.39 1.87 -15.60
C VAL A 76 11.10 2.64 -15.34
N PRO A 77 10.36 3.05 -16.38
CA PRO A 77 9.13 3.81 -16.21
C PRO A 77 8.01 2.96 -15.59
N VAL A 78 7.22 3.57 -14.69
CA VAL A 78 6.04 2.96 -14.06
C VAL A 78 4.73 3.61 -14.52
N LEU A 79 4.82 4.70 -15.28
CA LEU A 79 3.68 5.34 -15.93
C LEU A 79 3.76 5.14 -17.46
N PRO A 80 2.63 5.03 -18.15
CA PRO A 80 2.59 4.97 -19.62
C PRO A 80 3.18 6.24 -20.26
N LYS A 81 3.72 6.14 -21.49
CA LYS A 81 4.30 7.28 -22.21
C LYS A 81 3.25 8.26 -22.76
N GLY A 82 2.13 7.73 -23.27
CA GLY A 82 1.08 8.52 -23.91
C GLY A 82 0.22 9.28 -22.92
N ALA A 83 -0.12 10.54 -23.19
CA ALA A 83 -0.93 11.37 -22.30
C ALA A 83 -2.30 10.76 -21.99
N ARG A 84 -2.92 10.09 -22.98
CA ARG A 84 -4.21 9.41 -22.80
C ARG A 84 -4.11 8.25 -21.83
N GLU A 85 -3.12 7.39 -22.00
CA GLU A 85 -2.89 6.23 -21.12
C GLU A 85 -2.43 6.67 -19.73
N ARG A 86 -1.61 7.72 -19.62
CA ARG A 86 -1.26 8.33 -18.32
C ARG A 86 -2.50 8.81 -17.56
N ALA A 87 -3.43 9.47 -18.26
CA ALA A 87 -4.68 9.91 -17.63
C ALA A 87 -5.54 8.73 -17.17
N GLN A 88 -5.62 7.65 -17.96
CA GLN A 88 -6.32 6.43 -17.57
C GLN A 88 -5.64 5.71 -16.40
N SER A 89 -4.30 5.64 -16.40
CA SER A 89 -3.52 5.06 -15.31
C SER A 89 -3.76 5.81 -13.99
N ARG A 90 -3.70 7.14 -14.02
CA ARG A 90 -4.00 7.99 -12.84
C ARG A 90 -5.44 7.84 -12.35
N TRP A 91 -6.39 7.71 -13.27
CA TRP A 91 -7.79 7.48 -12.89
C TRP A 91 -8.00 6.14 -12.17
N ILE A 92 -7.34 5.06 -12.65
CA ILE A 92 -7.39 3.76 -11.99
C ILE A 92 -6.69 3.82 -10.63
N GLU A 93 -5.56 4.51 -10.53
CA GLU A 93 -4.86 4.75 -9.29
C GLU A 93 -5.74 5.50 -8.29
N GLU A 94 -6.38 6.61 -8.70
CA GLU A 94 -7.31 7.37 -7.85
C GLU A 94 -8.49 6.50 -7.38
N TYR A 95 -9.08 5.71 -8.26
CA TYR A 95 -10.13 4.76 -7.89
C TYR A 95 -9.66 3.75 -6.83
N ALA A 96 -8.44 3.24 -7.00
CA ALA A 96 -7.85 2.29 -6.06
C ALA A 96 -7.49 2.95 -4.73
N ASP A 97 -6.89 4.12 -4.75
CA ASP A 97 -6.45 4.83 -3.55
C ASP A 97 -7.64 5.39 -2.73
N SER A 98 -8.76 5.74 -3.38
CA SER A 98 -10.00 6.17 -2.74
C SER A 98 -10.95 4.99 -2.48
N ARG A 99 -11.64 4.46 -3.50
CA ARG A 99 -12.70 3.45 -3.30
C ARG A 99 -12.18 2.13 -2.73
N LEU A 100 -11.13 1.52 -3.32
CA LEU A 100 -10.57 0.29 -2.77
C LEU A 100 -9.86 0.55 -1.43
N GLY A 101 -9.21 1.70 -1.28
CA GLY A 101 -8.62 2.12 -0.01
C GLY A 101 -9.65 2.19 1.10
N ASP A 102 -10.78 2.84 0.86
CA ASP A 102 -11.86 2.94 1.86
C ASP A 102 -12.41 1.56 2.24
N LEU A 103 -12.62 0.68 1.27
CA LEU A 103 -13.20 -0.63 1.51
C LEU A 103 -12.19 -1.62 2.13
N CYS A 104 -11.03 -1.77 1.48
CA CYS A 104 -10.05 -2.79 1.89
C CYS A 104 -9.32 -2.43 3.18
N ILE A 105 -9.03 -1.13 3.39
CA ILE A 105 -8.26 -0.67 4.56
C ILE A 105 -9.23 -0.28 5.67
N TRP A 106 -10.05 0.74 5.44
CA TRP A 106 -10.87 1.33 6.49
C TRP A 106 -12.13 0.52 6.80
N GLY A 107 -12.71 -0.11 5.79
CA GLY A 107 -13.90 -0.96 5.93
C GLY A 107 -13.60 -2.38 6.37
N LEU A 108 -12.38 -2.90 6.15
CA LEU A 108 -12.08 -4.31 6.43
C LEU A 108 -10.81 -4.50 7.26
N PHE A 109 -9.63 -4.13 6.74
CA PHE A 109 -8.36 -4.43 7.39
C PHE A 109 -8.21 -3.70 8.74
N PHE A 110 -8.51 -2.41 8.79
CA PHE A 110 -8.39 -1.63 10.01
C PHE A 110 -9.33 -2.13 11.13
N PRO A 111 -10.65 -2.28 10.91
CA PRO A 111 -11.55 -2.74 11.97
C PRO A 111 -11.29 -4.18 12.40
N LYS A 112 -10.85 -5.07 11.49
CA LYS A 112 -10.66 -6.48 11.79
C LYS A 112 -9.26 -6.80 12.35
N ILE A 113 -8.23 -6.09 11.92
CA ILE A 113 -6.84 -6.38 12.26
C ILE A 113 -6.24 -5.30 13.18
N VAL A 114 -6.36 -4.01 12.82
CA VAL A 114 -5.64 -2.95 13.52
C VAL A 114 -6.36 -2.51 14.80
N ALA A 115 -7.65 -2.23 14.72
CA ALA A 115 -8.43 -1.67 15.83
C ALA A 115 -8.46 -2.58 17.07
N PRO A 116 -8.65 -3.91 16.96
CA PRO A 116 -8.63 -4.80 18.11
C PRO A 116 -7.25 -4.86 18.79
N HIS A 117 -6.16 -4.85 18.00
CA HIS A 117 -4.81 -4.99 18.53
C HIS A 117 -4.26 -3.69 19.13
N VAL A 118 -4.49 -2.56 18.45
CA VAL A 118 -3.92 -1.26 18.84
C VAL A 118 -4.83 -0.49 19.81
N PHE A 119 -6.14 -0.46 19.51
CA PHE A 119 -7.10 0.39 20.24
C PHE A 119 -8.05 -0.40 21.13
N LYS A 120 -7.93 -1.73 21.19
CA LYS A 120 -8.81 -2.64 21.97
C LYS A 120 -10.29 -2.48 21.60
N ARG A 121 -10.59 -2.14 20.36
CA ARG A 121 -11.95 -2.00 19.84
C ARG A 121 -12.32 -3.23 19.03
N PRO A 122 -13.38 -3.97 19.40
CA PRO A 122 -13.84 -5.09 18.60
C PRO A 122 -14.41 -4.61 17.25
N PRO A 123 -14.38 -5.44 16.21
CA PRO A 123 -15.03 -5.11 14.94
C PRO A 123 -16.56 -5.05 15.10
N ASP A 124 -17.17 -4.28 14.20
CA ASP A 124 -18.62 -4.30 13.97
C ASP A 124 -18.89 -5.30 12.84
N GLU A 125 -19.49 -6.45 13.17
CA GLU A 125 -19.71 -7.55 12.23
C GLU A 125 -20.72 -7.18 11.13
N ASP A 126 -21.74 -6.35 11.42
CA ASP A 126 -22.71 -5.90 10.43
C ASP A 126 -22.04 -4.94 9.42
N ALA A 127 -21.18 -4.04 9.91
CA ALA A 127 -20.39 -3.16 9.04
C ALA A 127 -19.41 -3.96 8.18
N LEU A 128 -18.75 -4.99 8.74
CA LEU A 128 -17.88 -5.88 7.98
C LEU A 128 -18.64 -6.64 6.89
N ALA A 129 -19.80 -7.23 7.23
CA ALA A 129 -20.63 -7.96 6.28
C ALA A 129 -21.10 -7.05 5.12
N LYS A 130 -21.51 -5.80 5.41
CA LYS A 130 -21.85 -4.84 4.37
C LYS A 130 -20.70 -4.63 3.37
N VAL A 131 -19.48 -4.51 3.87
CA VAL A 131 -18.29 -4.34 3.02
C VAL A 131 -17.99 -5.60 2.22
N THR A 132 -17.96 -6.78 2.86
CA THR A 132 -17.53 -8.03 2.22
C THR A 132 -18.56 -8.60 1.25
N ASP A 133 -19.86 -8.44 1.53
CA ASP A 133 -20.94 -9.05 0.76
C ASP A 133 -21.59 -8.08 -0.22
N GLY A 134 -21.38 -6.76 -0.06
CA GLY A 134 -21.95 -5.70 -0.88
C GLY A 134 -20.92 -4.81 -1.57
N ASP A 135 -20.29 -3.95 -0.81
CA ASP A 135 -19.49 -2.84 -1.35
C ASP A 135 -18.20 -3.29 -2.09
N LEU A 136 -17.47 -4.29 -1.57
CA LEU A 136 -16.29 -4.88 -2.24
C LEU A 136 -16.66 -5.63 -3.52
N PRO A 137 -17.67 -6.52 -3.53
CA PRO A 137 -18.19 -7.11 -4.76
C PRO A 137 -18.51 -6.10 -5.86
N GLU A 138 -19.22 -5.01 -5.54
CA GLU A 138 -19.54 -3.95 -6.50
C GLU A 138 -18.27 -3.29 -7.06
N ALA A 139 -17.33 -2.96 -6.18
CA ALA A 139 -16.05 -2.37 -6.60
C ALA A 139 -15.25 -3.32 -7.49
N LEU A 140 -15.27 -4.63 -7.18
CA LEU A 140 -14.59 -5.66 -8.00
C LEU A 140 -15.26 -5.90 -9.34
N ASP A 141 -16.58 -5.77 -9.47
CA ASP A 141 -17.27 -5.85 -10.76
C ASP A 141 -16.78 -4.74 -11.71
N TRP A 142 -16.51 -3.54 -11.18
CA TRP A 142 -15.91 -2.45 -11.95
C TRP A 142 -14.45 -2.74 -12.35
N ILE A 143 -13.64 -3.31 -11.46
CA ILE A 143 -12.26 -3.73 -11.72
C ILE A 143 -12.22 -4.86 -12.76
N GLU A 144 -13.08 -5.87 -12.64
CA GLU A 144 -13.14 -7.02 -13.56
C GLU A 144 -13.35 -6.58 -15.00
N GLY A 145 -14.21 -5.58 -15.23
CA GLY A 145 -14.42 -5.01 -16.57
C GLY A 145 -13.17 -4.34 -17.18
N ARG A 146 -12.12 -4.11 -16.38
CA ARG A 146 -10.86 -3.45 -16.78
C ARG A 146 -9.63 -4.32 -16.63
N ALA A 147 -9.72 -5.36 -15.83
CA ALA A 147 -8.62 -6.27 -15.60
C ALA A 147 -8.10 -6.86 -16.91
N PRO A 148 -6.78 -6.84 -17.17
CA PRO A 148 -6.21 -7.34 -18.40
C PRO A 148 -6.34 -8.87 -18.48
N ALA A 149 -6.61 -9.40 -19.69
CA ALA A 149 -6.64 -10.84 -19.91
C ALA A 149 -5.24 -11.44 -19.78
N GLU A 150 -4.25 -10.72 -20.29
CA GLU A 150 -2.83 -11.05 -20.29
C GLU A 150 -2.05 -9.82 -19.87
N ASP A 151 -0.79 -9.98 -19.48
CA ASP A 151 0.12 -8.89 -19.12
C ASP A 151 -0.42 -7.95 -18.00
N PHE A 152 -0.33 -6.63 -18.19
CA PHE A 152 -0.69 -5.59 -17.23
C PHE A 152 -1.59 -4.54 -17.90
N LEU A 153 -2.14 -3.63 -17.10
CA LEU A 153 -3.14 -2.65 -17.55
C LEU A 153 -2.71 -1.80 -18.77
N PHE A 154 -1.41 -1.52 -18.87
CA PHE A 154 -0.87 -0.64 -19.93
C PHE A 154 0.34 -1.25 -20.66
N GLY A 155 0.31 -2.56 -20.93
CA GLY A 155 1.34 -3.25 -21.69
C GLY A 155 1.97 -4.43 -20.97
N ASP A 156 3.17 -4.80 -21.41
CA ASP A 156 3.91 -5.98 -20.97
C ASP A 156 4.63 -5.83 -19.62
N ARG A 157 4.63 -4.62 -19.05
CA ARG A 157 5.30 -4.31 -17.78
C ARG A 157 4.31 -3.77 -16.77
N ILE A 158 4.50 -4.20 -15.51
CA ILE A 158 3.74 -3.69 -14.39
C ILE A 158 3.93 -2.18 -14.23
N GLY A 159 2.82 -1.47 -14.00
CA GLY A 159 2.81 -0.03 -13.76
C GLY A 159 2.19 0.34 -12.43
N VAL A 160 2.14 1.66 -12.16
CA VAL A 160 1.58 2.20 -10.91
C VAL A 160 0.11 1.81 -10.71
N ALA A 161 -0.69 1.79 -11.79
CA ALA A 161 -2.11 1.42 -11.70
C ALA A 161 -2.33 -0.04 -11.27
N ASP A 162 -1.48 -0.95 -11.76
CA ASP A 162 -1.51 -2.36 -11.35
C ASP A 162 -1.21 -2.50 -9.85
N LEU A 163 -0.15 -1.83 -9.39
CA LEU A 163 0.26 -1.83 -7.99
C LEU A 163 -0.79 -1.17 -7.09
N ALA A 164 -1.41 -0.07 -7.55
CA ALA A 164 -2.45 0.63 -6.82
C ALA A 164 -3.67 -0.24 -6.53
N VAL A 165 -4.06 -1.10 -7.49
CA VAL A 165 -5.15 -2.07 -7.29
C VAL A 165 -4.71 -3.26 -6.44
N ALA A 166 -3.54 -3.83 -6.69
CA ALA A 166 -3.07 -5.02 -5.99
C ALA A 166 -2.81 -4.78 -4.50
N CYS A 167 -2.27 -3.60 -4.13
CA CYS A 167 -1.87 -3.31 -2.77
C CYS A 167 -3.03 -3.27 -1.76
N PRO A 168 -4.16 -2.56 -1.96
CA PRO A 168 -5.29 -2.61 -1.05
C PRO A 168 -5.98 -3.98 -1.05
N LEU A 169 -6.08 -4.68 -2.17
CA LEU A 169 -6.62 -6.05 -2.21
C LEU A 169 -5.76 -7.03 -1.42
N ARG A 170 -4.44 -6.81 -1.33
CA ARG A 170 -3.59 -7.57 -0.42
C ARG A 170 -3.96 -7.33 1.05
N ASN A 171 -4.34 -6.12 1.44
CA ASN A 171 -4.83 -5.87 2.79
C ASN A 171 -6.16 -6.57 3.07
N ALA A 172 -7.06 -6.61 2.09
CA ALA A 172 -8.28 -7.41 2.19
C ALA A 172 -7.96 -8.90 2.37
N ALA A 173 -6.98 -9.44 1.62
CA ALA A 173 -6.54 -10.83 1.76
C ALA A 173 -5.95 -11.13 3.15
N ILE A 174 -5.14 -10.23 3.72
CA ILE A 174 -4.64 -10.36 5.10
C ILE A 174 -5.81 -10.37 6.11
N ALA A 175 -6.87 -9.62 5.84
CA ALA A 175 -8.08 -9.62 6.65
C ALA A 175 -9.03 -10.81 6.37
N GLY A 176 -8.65 -11.73 5.47
CA GLY A 176 -9.37 -12.97 5.18
C GLY A 176 -10.41 -12.86 4.06
N TRP A 177 -10.33 -11.83 3.20
CA TRP A 177 -11.19 -11.69 2.02
C TRP A 177 -10.37 -11.64 0.73
N THR A 178 -10.74 -12.48 -0.24
CA THR A 178 -10.09 -12.54 -1.55
C THR A 178 -11.14 -12.57 -2.65
N PRO A 179 -10.85 -12.01 -3.84
CA PRO A 179 -11.73 -12.15 -5.00
C PRO A 179 -12.00 -13.61 -5.34
N ASP A 180 -13.27 -13.98 -5.52
CA ASP A 180 -13.66 -15.31 -6.00
C ASP A 180 -13.30 -15.45 -7.50
N PRO A 181 -12.42 -16.38 -7.88
CA PRO A 181 -12.05 -16.60 -9.28
C PRO A 181 -13.22 -17.01 -10.19
N ALA A 182 -14.30 -17.59 -9.63
CA ALA A 182 -15.49 -17.92 -10.40
C ALA A 182 -16.28 -16.67 -10.80
N ARG A 183 -16.27 -15.63 -9.98
CA ARG A 183 -16.95 -14.36 -10.25
C ARG A 183 -16.04 -13.34 -10.97
N TRP A 184 -14.76 -13.28 -10.59
CA TRP A 184 -13.80 -12.30 -11.10
C TRP A 184 -12.54 -12.98 -11.68
N PRO A 185 -12.68 -13.78 -12.74
CA PRO A 185 -11.58 -14.61 -13.27
C PRO A 185 -10.40 -13.79 -13.79
N ARG A 186 -10.64 -12.65 -14.44
CA ARG A 186 -9.57 -11.80 -14.99
C ARG A 186 -8.82 -11.09 -13.87
N THR A 187 -9.53 -10.53 -12.90
CA THR A 187 -8.94 -9.89 -11.71
C THR A 187 -8.12 -10.89 -10.92
N ALA A 188 -8.64 -12.08 -10.65
CA ALA A 188 -7.92 -13.11 -9.91
C ALA A 188 -6.63 -13.55 -10.64
N ALA A 189 -6.69 -13.78 -11.97
CA ALA A 189 -5.53 -14.15 -12.76
C ALA A 189 -4.49 -13.02 -12.82
N TRP A 190 -4.93 -11.78 -12.97
CA TRP A 190 -4.06 -10.60 -12.94
C TRP A 190 -3.36 -10.41 -11.60
N LEU A 191 -4.08 -10.49 -10.48
CA LEU A 191 -3.50 -10.42 -9.14
C LEU A 191 -2.51 -11.56 -8.88
N ALA A 192 -2.81 -12.77 -9.37
CA ALA A 192 -1.88 -13.89 -9.28
C ALA A 192 -0.58 -13.64 -10.04
N ARG A 193 -0.64 -13.02 -11.23
CA ARG A 193 0.57 -12.60 -11.99
C ARG A 193 1.39 -11.58 -11.20
N ILE A 194 0.74 -10.54 -10.67
CA ILE A 194 1.43 -9.51 -9.86
C ILE A 194 2.11 -10.15 -8.64
N ALA A 195 1.44 -11.08 -7.98
CA ALA A 195 1.95 -11.76 -6.79
C ALA A 195 3.22 -12.59 -7.03
N THR A 196 3.55 -12.92 -8.28
CA THR A 196 4.80 -13.64 -8.63
C THR A 196 5.97 -12.72 -8.97
N LEU A 197 5.74 -11.42 -9.15
CA LEU A 197 6.79 -10.49 -9.54
C LEU A 197 7.79 -10.23 -8.40
N PRO A 198 9.11 -10.25 -8.67
CA PRO A 198 10.13 -10.01 -7.64
C PRO A 198 9.95 -8.70 -6.87
N CYS A 199 9.57 -7.61 -7.56
CA CYS A 199 9.33 -6.31 -6.93
C CYS A 199 8.19 -6.36 -5.90
N TYR A 200 7.16 -7.19 -6.14
CA TYR A 200 6.00 -7.33 -5.26
C TYR A 200 6.22 -8.38 -4.16
N THR A 201 6.77 -9.55 -4.51
CA THR A 201 7.05 -10.62 -3.54
C THR A 201 8.01 -10.16 -2.44
N ARG A 202 9.00 -9.32 -2.79
CA ARG A 202 9.90 -8.72 -1.81
C ARG A 202 9.18 -7.85 -0.78
N THR A 203 8.16 -7.09 -1.19
CA THR A 203 7.36 -6.30 -0.24
C THR A 203 6.51 -7.18 0.67
N MET A 204 5.93 -8.27 0.14
CA MET A 204 5.14 -9.21 0.93
C MET A 204 5.99 -9.95 1.97
N ALA A 205 7.27 -10.18 1.69
CA ALA A 205 8.21 -10.80 2.64
C ALA A 205 8.39 -10.00 3.94
N PHE A 206 8.06 -8.71 3.93
CA PHE A 206 8.13 -7.85 5.13
C PHE A 206 6.89 -7.93 6.02
N GLU A 207 5.78 -8.47 5.52
CA GLU A 207 4.50 -8.51 6.25
C GLU A 207 4.58 -9.30 7.58
N PRO A 208 5.22 -10.49 7.65
CA PRO A 208 5.34 -11.24 8.90
C PRO A 208 6.07 -10.46 9.99
N ALA A 209 7.10 -9.69 9.65
CA ALA A 209 7.85 -8.85 10.59
C ALA A 209 6.96 -7.78 11.26
N ILE A 210 5.90 -7.35 10.58
CA ILE A 210 4.97 -6.34 11.12
C ILE A 210 3.78 -7.00 11.81
N LEU A 211 3.18 -8.00 11.19
CA LEU A 211 1.90 -8.60 11.64
C LEU A 211 2.08 -9.57 12.80
N ALA A 212 3.17 -10.35 12.80
CA ALA A 212 3.45 -11.36 13.82
C ALA A 212 4.33 -10.84 14.97
N THR A 213 4.86 -9.60 14.88
CA THR A 213 5.83 -9.05 15.83
C THR A 213 5.24 -7.87 16.59
N ARG A 214 5.53 -7.80 17.90
CA ARG A 214 5.17 -6.66 18.74
C ARG A 214 5.89 -5.39 18.27
N ALA A 215 5.34 -4.23 18.59
CA ALA A 215 5.83 -2.94 18.09
C ALA A 215 7.33 -2.72 18.36
N ASP A 216 7.80 -3.11 19.54
CA ASP A 216 9.20 -3.01 19.99
C ASP A 216 10.18 -3.91 19.22
N GLY A 217 9.70 -5.04 18.69
CA GLY A 217 10.52 -5.99 17.92
C GLY A 217 10.50 -5.81 16.40
N ARG A 218 9.62 -4.96 15.86
CA ARG A 218 9.37 -4.84 14.41
C ARG A 218 10.59 -4.40 13.61
N ARG A 219 11.37 -3.47 14.15
CA ARG A 219 12.58 -2.97 13.49
C ARG A 219 13.59 -4.11 13.31
N ALA A 220 13.93 -4.83 14.36
CA ALA A 220 14.83 -5.98 14.31
C ALA A 220 14.30 -7.10 13.39
N ALA A 221 13.00 -7.34 13.39
CA ALA A 221 12.39 -8.33 12.50
C ALA A 221 12.47 -7.93 11.02
N LEU A 222 12.36 -6.64 10.71
CA LEU A 222 12.55 -6.12 9.35
C LEU A 222 14.01 -6.19 8.91
N GLU A 223 14.96 -5.87 9.79
CA GLU A 223 16.40 -6.02 9.52
C GLU A 223 16.74 -7.49 9.23
N ALA A 224 16.20 -8.43 10.01
CA ALA A 224 16.34 -9.86 9.76
C ALA A 224 15.70 -10.31 8.43
N ALA A 225 14.69 -9.60 7.95
CA ALA A 225 14.09 -9.80 6.63
C ALA A 225 14.85 -9.09 5.48
N GLY A 226 16.01 -8.47 5.77
CA GLY A 226 16.87 -7.83 4.79
C GLY A 226 16.48 -6.37 4.44
N VAL A 227 15.67 -5.72 5.29
CA VAL A 227 15.35 -4.30 5.14
C VAL A 227 16.42 -3.46 5.81
N LYS A 228 16.96 -2.46 5.11
CA LYS A 228 17.79 -1.44 5.74
C LYS A 228 16.88 -0.49 6.53
N VAL A 229 16.84 -0.68 7.84
CA VAL A 229 16.02 0.15 8.74
C VAL A 229 16.78 1.42 9.12
N ALA A 230 16.12 2.57 9.08
CA ALA A 230 16.73 3.87 9.38
C ALA A 230 17.24 3.91 10.84
N GLU A 231 18.37 4.54 11.11
CA GLU A 231 18.94 4.62 12.47
C GLU A 231 18.01 5.37 13.43
N THR A 232 17.41 6.46 12.97
CA THR A 232 16.45 7.26 13.73
C THR A 232 15.02 6.95 13.31
N SER A 233 14.04 7.25 14.19
CA SER A 233 12.63 7.04 13.89
C SER A 233 11.80 8.28 14.22
N PHE A 234 10.84 8.55 13.35
CA PHE A 234 9.76 9.51 13.57
C PHE A 234 8.60 8.91 14.39
N GLY A 235 8.80 7.74 14.98
CA GLY A 235 7.84 7.02 15.78
C GLY A 235 7.87 7.35 17.27
N THR A 236 6.83 6.91 17.98
CA THR A 236 6.68 6.91 19.44
C THR A 236 6.08 5.57 19.87
N ASP A 237 6.26 5.21 21.14
CA ASP A 237 5.76 3.96 21.71
C ASP A 237 4.26 4.00 22.04
N THR A 238 3.67 5.18 22.10
CA THR A 238 2.25 5.37 22.46
C THR A 238 1.46 5.85 21.25
N PRO A 239 0.34 5.17 20.89
CA PRO A 239 -0.49 5.61 19.78
C PRO A 239 -1.20 6.93 20.10
N ARG A 240 -1.24 7.83 19.14
CA ARG A 240 -1.93 9.12 19.21
C ARG A 240 -3.19 9.09 18.35
N ALA A 241 -4.23 9.84 18.74
CA ALA A 241 -5.37 10.09 17.88
C ALA A 241 -4.87 10.72 16.56
N SER A 242 -5.30 10.16 15.43
CA SER A 242 -4.95 10.63 14.10
C SER A 242 -6.19 11.23 13.44
N ILE A 243 -5.98 12.18 12.51
CA ILE A 243 -7.04 12.71 11.63
C ILE A 243 -7.72 11.56 10.85
N MET A 244 -7.04 10.45 10.66
CA MET A 244 -7.55 9.25 9.98
C MET A 244 -8.46 8.37 10.85
N LEU A 245 -8.54 8.63 12.16
CA LEU A 245 -9.43 7.93 13.10
C LEU A 245 -10.74 8.74 13.26
N ARG A 246 -11.52 8.80 12.19
CA ARG A 246 -12.89 9.38 12.24
C ARG A 246 -13.91 8.37 12.73
#